data_69f7b6843b79853e60988b310623e058
#
_entry.id   69f7b6843b79853e60988b310623e058
#
_cell.length_a   1.000
_cell.length_b   1.000
_cell.length_c   1.000
_cell.angle_alpha   90.00
_cell.angle_beta   90.00
_cell.angle_gamma   90.00
#
_symmetry.space_group_name_H-M   'P 1'
#
loop_
_entity.id
_entity.type
_entity.pdbx_description
1 polymer ?
#
loop_
_entity_poly.entity_id
_entity_poly.type
_entity_poly.pdbx_seq_one_letter_code
_entity_poly.pdbx_strand_id
1 'polypeptide(L)'
;MPLVGFLSTRSPDEAEVHAHAFRRGLEEMGYVEGRSVAVEYRWANGDYSLLPALAADLLSRPLSLMVAAGDPAALAVKARGSSIPFVFVVGQDPVRSGLVPSMNRPGRATGVNFFTGDLSGKRLELLCGMAPSANLIGLLLNPRSGAAEQHLQAAGGAAQSLGRELIVQAATNSDEIEAAFVALAKAGANAIVVQNDPFFDSRRGQIIALSSRHRLPGIFHIREFPADGGLMSYGIGNNRHLDIRHA
;
A
#
# COMPACT_ATOMS: atom_id res chain seq x y z
N MET A 1 28.28 -9.00 15.46
CA MET A 1 26.98 -9.47 14.94
C MET A 1 26.47 -8.40 13.98
N PRO A 2 26.14 -8.72 12.71
CA PRO A 2 25.62 -7.74 11.79
C PRO A 2 24.29 -7.19 12.30
N LEU A 3 24.05 -5.89 12.06
CA LEU A 3 22.84 -5.18 12.44
C LEU A 3 22.05 -4.81 11.19
N VAL A 4 20.78 -5.19 11.14
CA VAL A 4 19.84 -4.89 10.07
C VAL A 4 18.81 -3.90 10.57
N GLY A 5 18.61 -2.79 9.86
CA GLY A 5 17.49 -1.88 10.10
C GLY A 5 16.28 -2.30 9.28
N PHE A 6 15.10 -2.35 9.89
CA PHE A 6 13.84 -2.66 9.21
C PHE A 6 12.86 -1.49 9.39
N LEU A 7 12.57 -0.79 8.31
CA LEU A 7 11.61 0.33 8.28
C LEU A 7 10.33 -0.10 7.56
N SER A 8 9.19 0.04 8.20
CA SER A 8 7.89 -0.27 7.61
C SER A 8 6.92 0.90 7.68
N THR A 9 6.08 1.02 6.66
CA THR A 9 4.93 1.96 6.67
C THR A 9 3.81 1.52 7.60
N ARG A 10 3.74 0.23 7.95
CA ARG A 10 2.69 -0.39 8.77
C ARG A 10 2.98 -0.26 10.26
N SER A 11 2.00 -0.64 11.09
CA SER A 11 2.21 -0.91 12.52
C SER A 11 2.84 -2.30 12.75
N PRO A 12 3.38 -2.59 13.96
CA PRO A 12 3.87 -3.93 14.29
C PRO A 12 2.85 -5.03 14.05
N ASP A 13 1.62 -4.85 14.51
CA ASP A 13 0.53 -5.84 14.43
C ASP A 13 0.15 -6.14 12.97
N GLU A 14 0.02 -5.10 12.15
CA GLU A 14 -0.31 -5.24 10.73
C GLU A 14 0.83 -5.86 9.90
N ALA A 15 2.05 -5.65 10.33
CA ALA A 15 3.24 -6.17 9.66
C ALA A 15 3.71 -7.51 10.23
N GLU A 16 3.04 -8.08 11.24
CA GLU A 16 3.50 -9.30 11.92
C GLU A 16 3.77 -10.44 10.94
N VAL A 17 2.84 -10.70 10.01
CA VAL A 17 2.99 -11.74 8.98
C VAL A 17 4.22 -11.47 8.09
N HIS A 18 4.45 -10.21 7.71
CA HIS A 18 5.58 -9.82 6.88
C HIS A 18 6.91 -9.90 7.65
N ALA A 19 6.92 -9.41 8.90
CA ALA A 19 8.09 -9.49 9.76
C ALA A 19 8.45 -10.95 10.11
N HIS A 20 7.44 -11.79 10.33
CA HIS A 20 7.65 -13.23 10.53
C HIS A 20 8.23 -13.89 9.27
N ALA A 21 7.68 -13.60 8.09
CA ALA A 21 8.20 -14.13 6.83
C ALA A 21 9.65 -13.67 6.58
N PHE A 22 9.97 -12.41 6.91
CA PHE A 22 11.33 -11.89 6.82
C PHE A 22 12.29 -12.64 7.76
N ARG A 23 11.91 -12.82 9.04
CA ARG A 23 12.71 -13.58 10.01
C ARG A 23 12.94 -15.02 9.55
N ARG A 24 11.88 -15.68 9.07
CA ARG A 24 11.98 -17.04 8.53
C ARG A 24 12.95 -17.11 7.34
N GLY A 25 12.89 -16.14 6.42
CA GLY A 25 13.84 -16.08 5.30
C GLY A 25 15.28 -15.89 5.75
N LEU A 26 15.54 -15.13 6.81
CA LEU A 26 16.85 -15.02 7.42
C LEU A 26 17.31 -16.36 8.02
N GLU A 27 16.43 -17.04 8.76
CA GLU A 27 16.71 -18.34 9.38
C GLU A 27 17.03 -19.41 8.34
N GLU A 28 16.29 -19.48 7.24
CA GLU A 28 16.55 -20.39 6.12
C GLU A 28 17.96 -20.18 5.50
N MET A 29 18.50 -18.96 5.61
CA MET A 29 19.86 -18.62 5.18
C MET A 29 20.91 -18.71 6.30
N GLY A 30 20.54 -19.23 7.48
CA GLY A 30 21.44 -19.41 8.62
C GLY A 30 21.61 -18.18 9.52
N TYR A 31 20.82 -17.14 9.31
CA TYR A 31 20.81 -15.94 10.15
C TYR A 31 19.66 -15.97 11.15
N VAL A 32 19.98 -16.23 12.43
CA VAL A 32 19.00 -16.30 13.51
C VAL A 32 19.02 -15.00 14.30
N GLU A 33 17.88 -14.30 14.36
CA GLU A 33 17.74 -13.06 15.13
C GLU A 33 18.09 -13.26 16.61
N GLY A 34 18.89 -12.36 17.16
CA GLY A 34 19.40 -12.44 18.52
C GLY A 34 20.59 -13.40 18.73
N ARG A 35 20.99 -14.18 17.70
CA ARG A 35 22.14 -15.10 17.76
C ARG A 35 23.23 -14.76 16.75
N SER A 36 22.89 -14.68 15.46
CA SER A 36 23.85 -14.40 14.38
C SER A 36 23.57 -13.10 13.63
N VAL A 37 22.39 -12.50 13.83
CA VAL A 37 21.98 -11.19 13.30
C VAL A 37 21.15 -10.46 14.34
N ALA A 38 21.28 -9.12 14.41
CA ALA A 38 20.35 -8.26 15.14
C ALA A 38 19.46 -7.51 14.15
N VAL A 39 18.20 -7.29 14.50
CA VAL A 39 17.27 -6.50 13.69
C VAL A 39 16.68 -5.37 14.55
N GLU A 40 16.78 -4.14 14.06
CA GLU A 40 16.11 -2.98 14.67
C GLU A 40 14.94 -2.56 13.80
N TYR A 41 13.74 -2.63 14.37
CA TYR A 41 12.50 -2.30 13.68
C TYR A 41 12.08 -0.87 13.95
N ARG A 42 11.54 -0.18 12.92
CA ARG A 42 10.82 1.09 13.03
C ARG A 42 9.54 1.02 12.22
N TRP A 43 8.47 1.48 12.83
CA TRP A 43 7.11 1.38 12.33
C TRP A 43 6.52 2.79 12.20
N ALA A 44 6.04 3.13 11.02
CA ALA A 44 5.41 4.43 10.79
C ALA A 44 3.91 4.46 11.17
N ASN A 45 3.31 3.30 11.50
CA ASN A 45 1.91 3.19 11.91
C ASN A 45 0.91 3.84 10.93
N GLY A 46 1.21 3.82 9.62
CA GLY A 46 0.42 4.49 8.58
C GLY A 46 0.68 6.00 8.48
N ASP A 47 1.44 6.62 9.39
CA ASP A 47 1.82 8.03 9.28
C ASP A 47 3.14 8.19 8.52
N TYR A 48 3.03 8.50 7.24
CA TYR A 48 4.19 8.65 6.36
C TYR A 48 5.04 9.88 6.69
N SER A 49 4.53 10.84 7.46
CA SER A 49 5.31 12.00 7.93
C SER A 49 6.44 11.62 8.88
N LEU A 50 6.34 10.47 9.55
CA LEU A 50 7.35 9.94 10.45
C LEU A 50 8.53 9.27 9.71
N LEU A 51 8.34 8.81 8.48
CA LEU A 51 9.33 8.02 7.75
C LEU A 51 10.71 8.69 7.61
N PRO A 52 10.81 10.00 7.31
CA PRO A 52 12.12 10.66 7.23
C PRO A 52 12.91 10.62 8.54
N ALA A 53 12.24 10.82 9.68
CA ALA A 53 12.87 10.78 11.00
C ALA A 53 13.25 9.34 11.39
N LEU A 54 12.37 8.37 11.15
CA LEU A 54 12.63 6.95 11.43
C LEU A 54 13.76 6.39 10.57
N ALA A 55 13.83 6.78 9.29
CA ALA A 55 14.94 6.42 8.41
C ALA A 55 16.27 7.01 8.91
N ALA A 56 16.25 8.29 9.35
CA ALA A 56 17.43 8.93 9.89
C ALA A 56 17.92 8.25 11.18
N ASP A 57 17.02 7.90 12.09
CA ASP A 57 17.35 7.20 13.33
C ASP A 57 18.01 5.85 13.03
N LEU A 58 17.43 5.02 12.15
CA LEU A 58 18.05 3.75 11.76
C LEU A 58 19.41 3.95 11.09
N LEU A 59 19.52 4.87 10.14
CA LEU A 59 20.75 5.11 9.39
C LEU A 59 21.87 5.76 10.23
N SER A 60 21.56 6.29 11.42
CA SER A 60 22.56 6.74 12.40
C SER A 60 23.26 5.58 13.14
N ARG A 61 22.71 4.37 13.03
CA ARG A 61 23.25 3.15 13.61
C ARG A 61 24.29 2.50 12.71
N PRO A 62 25.19 1.67 13.23
CA PRO A 62 26.17 0.95 12.42
C PRO A 62 25.52 -0.23 11.66
N LEU A 63 24.57 0.06 10.79
CA LEU A 63 23.86 -0.96 10.02
C LEU A 63 24.74 -1.60 8.97
N SER A 64 24.61 -2.91 8.83
CA SER A 64 25.17 -3.68 7.71
C SER A 64 24.23 -3.65 6.49
N LEU A 65 22.92 -3.53 6.75
CA LEU A 65 21.86 -3.55 5.72
C LEU A 65 20.63 -2.80 6.24
N MET A 66 19.92 -2.16 5.32
CA MET A 66 18.61 -1.56 5.56
C MET A 66 17.53 -2.30 4.78
N VAL A 67 16.41 -2.63 5.41
CA VAL A 67 15.21 -3.16 4.75
C VAL A 67 14.11 -2.09 4.81
N ALA A 68 13.50 -1.80 3.67
CA ALA A 68 12.44 -0.80 3.54
C ALA A 68 11.18 -1.45 2.96
N ALA A 69 10.16 -1.62 3.79
CA ALA A 69 8.90 -2.25 3.45
C ALA A 69 7.80 -1.20 3.18
N GLY A 70 7.43 -1.08 1.91
CA GLY A 70 6.49 -0.10 1.36
C GLY A 70 7.19 1.02 0.57
N ASP A 71 6.53 1.49 -0.48
CA ASP A 71 7.08 2.53 -1.38
C ASP A 71 7.51 3.81 -0.64
N PRO A 72 6.69 4.40 0.27
CA PRO A 72 7.11 5.58 1.02
C PRO A 72 8.33 5.34 1.90
N ALA A 73 8.45 4.15 2.52
CA ALA A 73 9.61 3.80 3.35
C ALA A 73 10.89 3.69 2.50
N ALA A 74 10.80 3.03 1.33
CA ALA A 74 11.93 2.90 0.41
C ALA A 74 12.42 4.26 -0.12
N LEU A 75 11.50 5.15 -0.47
CA LEU A 75 11.81 6.50 -0.91
C LEU A 75 12.44 7.34 0.22
N ALA A 76 11.95 7.21 1.45
CA ALA A 76 12.53 7.89 2.62
C ALA A 76 13.97 7.44 2.89
N VAL A 77 14.27 6.15 2.79
CA VAL A 77 15.64 5.62 2.90
C VAL A 77 16.52 6.15 1.77
N LYS A 78 16.05 6.11 0.53
CA LYS A 78 16.79 6.61 -0.63
C LYS A 78 17.13 8.09 -0.50
N ALA A 79 16.17 8.92 -0.09
CA ALA A 79 16.33 10.37 0.06
C ALA A 79 17.46 10.76 1.02
N ARG A 80 17.88 9.86 1.94
CA ARG A 80 19.01 10.07 2.85
C ARG A 80 20.38 9.91 2.21
N GLY A 81 20.47 9.35 1.00
CA GLY A 81 21.72 9.22 0.27
C GLY A 81 22.78 8.36 0.99
N SER A 82 22.37 7.45 1.87
CA SER A 82 23.27 6.59 2.65
C SER A 82 24.12 5.67 1.76
N SER A 83 25.33 5.38 2.24
CA SER A 83 26.20 4.36 1.65
C SER A 83 25.80 2.94 2.03
N ILE A 84 24.93 2.77 3.01
CA ILE A 84 24.44 1.46 3.46
C ILE A 84 23.58 0.84 2.34
N PRO A 85 23.84 -0.42 1.95
CA PRO A 85 23.00 -1.12 1.00
C PRO A 85 21.59 -1.31 1.58
N PHE A 86 20.58 -1.28 0.72
CA PHE A 86 19.21 -1.52 1.19
C PHE A 86 18.39 -2.43 0.28
N VAL A 87 17.52 -3.20 0.91
CA VAL A 87 16.55 -4.08 0.26
C VAL A 87 15.17 -3.44 0.38
N PHE A 88 14.48 -3.29 -0.72
CA PHE A 88 13.13 -2.75 -0.74
C PHE A 88 12.08 -3.82 -1.06
N VAL A 89 10.87 -3.61 -0.53
CA VAL A 89 9.67 -4.37 -0.87
C VAL A 89 8.61 -3.35 -1.26
N VAL A 90 8.32 -3.23 -2.57
CA VAL A 90 7.50 -2.13 -3.11
C VAL A 90 6.42 -2.63 -4.08
N GLY A 91 5.39 -1.84 -4.25
CA GLY A 91 4.29 -2.11 -5.19
C GLY A 91 4.42 -1.38 -6.52
N GLN A 92 5.16 -0.27 -6.56
CA GLN A 92 5.37 0.54 -7.75
C GLN A 92 6.61 0.10 -8.52
N ASP A 93 6.67 0.49 -9.80
CA ASP A 93 7.89 0.36 -10.60
C ASP A 93 9.03 1.16 -9.96
N PRO A 94 10.12 0.51 -9.50
CA PRO A 94 11.20 1.18 -8.79
C PRO A 94 12.04 2.11 -9.69
N VAL A 95 11.97 1.96 -11.01
CA VAL A 95 12.62 2.87 -11.95
C VAL A 95 11.77 4.13 -12.12
N ARG A 96 10.46 3.98 -12.37
CA ARG A 96 9.53 5.11 -12.49
C ARG A 96 9.44 5.94 -11.21
N SER A 97 9.42 5.31 -10.05
CA SER A 97 9.44 6.01 -8.76
C SER A 97 10.78 6.64 -8.43
N GLY A 98 11.79 6.43 -9.29
CA GLY A 98 13.14 6.92 -9.09
C GLY A 98 13.88 6.18 -7.97
N LEU A 99 13.40 5.06 -7.47
CA LEU A 99 14.04 4.30 -6.40
C LEU A 99 15.38 3.73 -6.85
N VAL A 100 15.42 3.20 -8.07
CA VAL A 100 16.65 2.72 -8.73
C VAL A 100 16.83 3.36 -10.11
N PRO A 101 18.05 3.53 -10.61
CA PRO A 101 18.28 4.10 -11.93
C PRO A 101 17.85 3.16 -13.07
N SER A 102 17.99 1.86 -12.88
CA SER A 102 17.52 0.82 -13.79
C SER A 102 17.45 -0.54 -13.09
N MET A 103 16.64 -1.46 -13.62
CA MET A 103 16.52 -2.83 -13.06
C MET A 103 17.83 -3.62 -13.17
N ASN A 104 18.61 -3.40 -14.23
CA ASN A 104 19.87 -4.13 -14.47
C ASN A 104 21.06 -3.53 -13.72
N ARG A 105 20.95 -2.29 -13.25
CA ARG A 105 21.98 -1.59 -12.49
C ARG A 105 21.34 -0.81 -11.34
N PRO A 106 20.82 -1.51 -10.33
CA PRO A 106 20.05 -0.87 -9.25
C PRO A 106 20.91 -0.07 -8.27
N GLY A 107 22.24 -0.12 -8.41
CA GLY A 107 23.17 0.57 -7.51
C GLY A 107 23.30 -0.17 -6.18
N ARG A 108 23.04 0.54 -5.06
CA ARG A 108 23.08 -0.03 -3.70
C ARG A 108 21.73 -0.54 -3.19
N ALA A 109 20.72 -0.46 -4.03
CA ALA A 109 19.36 -0.89 -3.72
C ALA A 109 19.03 -2.15 -4.51
N THR A 110 18.42 -3.13 -3.87
CA THR A 110 17.82 -4.30 -4.53
C THR A 110 16.51 -4.63 -3.84
N GLY A 111 15.68 -5.47 -4.41
CA GLY A 111 14.44 -5.81 -3.71
C GLY A 111 13.42 -6.54 -4.56
N VAL A 112 12.21 -6.58 -4.03
CA VAL A 112 11.04 -7.21 -4.62
C VAL A 112 10.04 -6.14 -5.03
N ASN A 113 9.52 -6.26 -6.24
CA ASN A 113 8.44 -5.43 -6.75
C ASN A 113 7.24 -6.30 -7.13
N PHE A 114 6.06 -5.93 -6.65
CA PHE A 114 4.81 -6.63 -6.92
C PHE A 114 4.02 -6.04 -8.11
N PHE A 115 4.44 -4.89 -8.67
CA PHE A 115 3.77 -4.20 -9.78
C PHE A 115 2.25 -4.04 -9.57
N THR A 116 1.85 -3.60 -8.37
CA THR A 116 0.43 -3.50 -7.98
C THR A 116 -0.29 -2.27 -8.54
N GLY A 117 0.44 -1.28 -9.02
CA GLY A 117 -0.10 0.01 -9.46
C GLY A 117 -1.00 -0.08 -10.70
N ASP A 118 -0.80 -1.09 -11.54
CA ASP A 118 -1.50 -1.18 -12.84
C ASP A 118 -2.90 -1.81 -12.75
N LEU A 119 -3.34 -2.24 -11.56
CA LEU A 119 -4.61 -2.94 -11.39
C LEU A 119 -5.81 -2.02 -11.07
N SER A 120 -5.60 -0.73 -10.91
CA SER A 120 -6.68 0.21 -10.54
C SER A 120 -7.78 0.28 -11.59
N GLY A 121 -7.41 0.33 -12.87
CA GLY A 121 -8.35 0.28 -13.97
C GLY A 121 -9.16 -1.01 -13.99
N LYS A 122 -8.52 -2.16 -13.79
CA LYS A 122 -9.21 -3.47 -13.76
C LYS A 122 -10.16 -3.60 -12.58
N ARG A 123 -9.80 -3.05 -11.42
CA ARG A 123 -10.73 -2.98 -10.28
C ARG A 123 -11.98 -2.18 -10.64
N LEU A 124 -11.82 -1.03 -11.28
CA LEU A 124 -12.95 -0.21 -11.67
C LEU A 124 -13.86 -0.91 -12.69
N GLU A 125 -13.30 -1.61 -13.68
CA GLU A 125 -14.08 -2.45 -14.59
C GLU A 125 -14.93 -3.51 -13.85
N LEU A 126 -14.28 -4.23 -12.92
CA LEU A 126 -14.96 -5.28 -12.14
C LEU A 126 -16.05 -4.68 -11.25
N LEU A 127 -15.81 -3.52 -10.62
CA LEU A 127 -16.81 -2.82 -9.81
C LEU A 127 -18.01 -2.43 -10.66
N CYS A 128 -17.80 -1.88 -11.86
CA CYS A 128 -18.88 -1.53 -12.80
C CYS A 128 -19.65 -2.76 -13.27
N GLY A 129 -18.98 -3.90 -13.43
CA GLY A 129 -19.64 -5.17 -13.74
C GLY A 129 -20.56 -5.66 -12.62
N MET A 130 -20.18 -5.47 -11.36
CA MET A 130 -20.96 -5.84 -10.18
C MET A 130 -22.04 -4.81 -9.81
N ALA A 131 -21.82 -3.55 -10.12
CA ALA A 131 -22.74 -2.44 -9.87
C ALA A 131 -23.01 -1.66 -11.18
N PRO A 132 -23.76 -2.25 -12.14
CA PRO A 132 -23.95 -1.65 -13.48
C PRO A 132 -24.64 -0.28 -13.45
N SER A 133 -25.44 -0.03 -12.44
CA SER A 133 -26.15 1.25 -12.22
C SER A 133 -25.25 2.34 -11.60
N ALA A 134 -24.03 2.03 -11.17
CA ALA A 134 -23.11 3.01 -10.59
C ALA A 134 -22.55 3.94 -11.68
N ASN A 135 -23.02 5.15 -11.77
CA ASN A 135 -22.58 6.15 -12.72
C ASN A 135 -21.49 7.07 -12.15
N LEU A 136 -21.58 7.42 -10.87
CA LEU A 136 -20.59 8.22 -10.16
C LEU A 136 -19.84 7.36 -9.16
N ILE A 137 -18.53 7.21 -9.37
CA ILE A 137 -17.67 6.34 -8.58
C ILE A 137 -16.73 7.18 -7.75
N GLY A 138 -16.66 6.92 -6.44
CA GLY A 138 -15.69 7.51 -5.55
C GLY A 138 -14.32 6.84 -5.70
N LEU A 139 -13.26 7.63 -5.70
CA LEU A 139 -11.88 7.17 -5.51
C LEU A 139 -11.36 7.72 -4.19
N LEU A 140 -11.10 6.84 -3.22
CA LEU A 140 -10.40 7.22 -2.00
C LEU A 140 -8.90 7.13 -2.23
N LEU A 141 -8.20 8.26 -2.09
CA LEU A 141 -6.80 8.44 -2.47
C LEU A 141 -5.98 8.97 -1.29
N ASN A 142 -4.81 8.41 -1.04
CA ASN A 142 -3.82 8.99 -0.15
C ASN A 142 -2.83 9.87 -0.96
N PRO A 143 -2.91 11.19 -0.88
CA PRO A 143 -2.03 12.08 -1.66
C PRO A 143 -0.56 12.00 -1.21
N ARG A 144 -0.27 11.45 -0.02
CA ARG A 144 1.10 11.22 0.46
C ARG A 144 1.71 9.92 -0.07
N SER A 145 0.93 9.10 -0.75
CA SER A 145 1.42 7.91 -1.43
C SER A 145 2.18 8.30 -2.69
N GLY A 146 3.39 7.80 -2.88
CA GLY A 146 4.12 8.00 -4.12
C GLY A 146 3.40 7.43 -5.36
N ALA A 147 2.37 6.57 -5.17
CA ALA A 147 1.53 5.98 -6.21
C ALA A 147 0.28 6.81 -6.53
N ALA A 148 0.01 7.90 -5.81
CA ALA A 148 -1.27 8.62 -5.91
C ALA A 148 -1.59 9.04 -7.35
N GLU A 149 -0.65 9.67 -8.03
CA GLU A 149 -0.81 10.14 -9.41
C GLU A 149 -1.06 8.98 -10.39
N GLN A 150 -0.32 7.88 -10.26
CA GLN A 150 -0.51 6.70 -11.10
C GLN A 150 -1.88 6.07 -10.91
N HIS A 151 -2.34 5.94 -9.65
CA HIS A 151 -3.67 5.43 -9.35
C HIS A 151 -4.77 6.34 -9.87
N LEU A 152 -4.60 7.66 -9.75
CA LEU A 152 -5.55 8.64 -10.26
C LEU A 152 -5.67 8.55 -11.78
N GLN A 153 -4.55 8.51 -12.49
CA GLN A 153 -4.53 8.39 -13.95
C GLN A 153 -5.15 7.07 -14.42
N ALA A 154 -4.79 5.94 -13.80
CA ALA A 154 -5.32 4.63 -14.16
C ALA A 154 -6.84 4.53 -13.91
N ALA A 155 -7.32 4.99 -12.75
CA ALA A 155 -8.74 4.99 -12.44
C ALA A 155 -9.53 5.98 -13.33
N GLY A 156 -8.97 7.18 -13.58
CA GLY A 156 -9.58 8.18 -14.44
C GLY A 156 -9.72 7.71 -15.89
N GLY A 157 -8.67 7.12 -16.45
CA GLY A 157 -8.70 6.56 -17.80
C GLY A 157 -9.72 5.40 -17.94
N ALA A 158 -9.80 4.54 -16.92
CA ALA A 158 -10.77 3.46 -16.92
C ALA A 158 -12.21 3.99 -16.77
N ALA A 159 -12.47 4.96 -15.90
CA ALA A 159 -13.77 5.58 -15.75
C ALA A 159 -14.24 6.21 -17.07
N GLN A 160 -13.37 6.97 -17.72
CA GLN A 160 -13.66 7.56 -19.03
C GLN A 160 -14.00 6.51 -20.09
N SER A 161 -13.20 5.44 -20.15
CA SER A 161 -13.43 4.34 -21.12
C SER A 161 -14.75 3.60 -20.90
N LEU A 162 -15.22 3.56 -19.65
CA LEU A 162 -16.48 2.92 -19.24
C LEU A 162 -17.68 3.88 -19.27
N GLY A 163 -17.48 5.15 -19.63
CA GLY A 163 -18.53 6.17 -19.60
C GLY A 163 -19.03 6.47 -18.18
N ARG A 164 -18.14 6.40 -17.18
CA ARG A 164 -18.42 6.67 -15.76
C ARG A 164 -17.78 7.96 -15.30
N GLU A 165 -18.41 8.61 -14.32
CA GLU A 165 -17.83 9.77 -13.64
C GLU A 165 -17.02 9.31 -12.42
N LEU A 166 -15.87 9.96 -12.21
CA LEU A 166 -14.99 9.70 -11.07
C LEU A 166 -14.90 10.94 -10.19
N ILE A 167 -15.19 10.78 -8.90
CA ILE A 167 -14.98 11.82 -7.88
C ILE A 167 -13.89 11.36 -6.92
N VAL A 168 -12.86 12.19 -6.76
CA VAL A 168 -11.71 11.87 -5.90
C VAL A 168 -11.87 12.52 -4.54
N GLN A 169 -11.65 11.74 -3.50
CA GLN A 169 -11.55 12.21 -2.12
C GLN A 169 -10.21 11.81 -1.54
N ALA A 170 -9.50 12.79 -0.98
CA ALA A 170 -8.19 12.58 -0.36
C ALA A 170 -8.35 12.27 1.13
N ALA A 171 -7.53 11.34 1.64
CA ALA A 171 -7.45 11.07 3.07
C ALA A 171 -6.05 10.62 3.49
N THR A 172 -5.52 11.20 4.58
CA THR A 172 -4.21 10.92 5.17
C THR A 172 -4.29 10.52 6.65
N ASN A 173 -5.50 10.56 7.22
CA ASN A 173 -5.81 10.18 8.61
C ASN A 173 -7.25 9.67 8.71
N SER A 174 -7.64 9.14 9.87
CA SER A 174 -8.96 8.52 10.08
C SER A 174 -10.13 9.51 9.96
N ASP A 175 -9.96 10.74 10.41
CA ASP A 175 -11.01 11.76 10.35
C ASP A 175 -11.27 12.19 8.90
N GLU A 176 -10.21 12.30 8.10
CA GLU A 176 -10.32 12.57 6.67
C GLU A 176 -10.97 11.42 5.89
N ILE A 177 -10.77 10.16 6.30
CA ILE A 177 -11.51 9.01 5.71
C ILE A 177 -13.00 9.19 5.97
N GLU A 178 -13.42 9.49 7.21
CA GLU A 178 -14.84 9.70 7.51
C GLU A 178 -15.42 10.86 6.72
N ALA A 179 -14.74 12.00 6.68
CA ALA A 179 -15.14 13.16 5.89
C ALA A 179 -15.26 12.84 4.38
N ALA A 180 -14.34 12.05 3.85
CA ALA A 180 -14.36 11.60 2.46
C ALA A 180 -15.62 10.79 2.14
N PHE A 181 -16.00 9.84 2.99
CA PHE A 181 -17.23 9.05 2.79
C PHE A 181 -18.49 9.90 2.88
N VAL A 182 -18.54 10.86 3.79
CA VAL A 182 -19.65 11.82 3.88
C VAL A 182 -19.74 12.66 2.60
N ALA A 183 -18.62 13.15 2.10
CA ALA A 183 -18.56 13.94 0.86
C ALA A 183 -18.98 13.11 -0.36
N LEU A 184 -18.53 11.86 -0.48
CA LEU A 184 -18.94 10.94 -1.54
C LEU A 184 -20.45 10.67 -1.51
N ALA A 185 -21.02 10.39 -0.34
CA ALA A 185 -22.45 10.17 -0.19
C ALA A 185 -23.27 11.40 -0.54
N LYS A 186 -22.83 12.60 -0.11
CA LYS A 186 -23.46 13.87 -0.44
C LYS A 186 -23.42 14.20 -1.94
N ALA A 187 -22.33 13.82 -2.60
CA ALA A 187 -22.20 13.97 -4.04
C ALA A 187 -23.03 12.96 -4.86
N GLY A 188 -23.62 11.94 -4.20
CA GLY A 188 -24.40 10.91 -4.86
C GLY A 188 -23.54 9.79 -5.47
N ALA A 189 -22.32 9.58 -4.98
CA ALA A 189 -21.52 8.43 -5.41
C ALA A 189 -22.28 7.12 -5.17
N ASN A 190 -22.15 6.19 -6.10
CA ASN A 190 -22.89 4.92 -6.09
C ASN A 190 -21.97 3.70 -5.84
N ALA A 191 -20.66 3.89 -5.89
CA ALA A 191 -19.66 2.87 -5.62
C ALA A 191 -18.33 3.52 -5.23
N ILE A 192 -17.39 2.75 -4.68
CA ILE A 192 -16.08 3.26 -4.28
C ILE A 192 -14.95 2.33 -4.70
N VAL A 193 -13.88 2.92 -5.21
CA VAL A 193 -12.56 2.29 -5.36
C VAL A 193 -11.62 2.87 -4.32
N VAL A 194 -10.93 2.00 -3.60
CA VAL A 194 -9.91 2.43 -2.63
C VAL A 194 -8.53 2.18 -3.22
N GLN A 195 -7.69 3.21 -3.16
CA GLN A 195 -6.30 3.10 -3.60
C GLN A 195 -5.59 1.96 -2.87
N ASN A 196 -4.71 1.25 -3.57
CA ASN A 196 -3.76 0.34 -2.95
C ASN A 196 -2.72 1.15 -2.16
N ASP A 197 -2.89 1.19 -0.85
CA ASP A 197 -2.01 1.94 0.04
C ASP A 197 -2.01 1.33 1.45
N PRO A 198 -0.83 1.09 2.07
CA PRO A 198 -0.75 0.51 3.42
C PRO A 198 -1.50 1.29 4.50
N PHE A 199 -1.66 2.62 4.34
CA PHE A 199 -2.46 3.42 5.26
C PHE A 199 -3.92 2.97 5.24
N PHE A 200 -4.51 2.74 4.06
CA PHE A 200 -5.89 2.26 3.95
C PHE A 200 -6.05 0.81 4.41
N ASP A 201 -5.01 -0.02 4.27
CA ASP A 201 -4.99 -1.38 4.83
C ASP A 201 -5.14 -1.35 6.35
N SER A 202 -4.43 -0.43 7.00
CA SER A 202 -4.48 -0.24 8.45
C SER A 202 -5.82 0.32 8.95
N ARG A 203 -6.59 0.92 8.08
CA ARG A 203 -7.93 1.47 8.36
C ARG A 203 -9.06 0.64 7.75
N ARG A 204 -8.75 -0.60 7.39
CA ARG A 204 -9.68 -1.53 6.70
C ARG A 204 -11.03 -1.64 7.39
N GLY A 205 -11.04 -1.88 8.70
CA GLY A 205 -12.29 -1.97 9.47
C GLY A 205 -13.13 -0.70 9.40
N GLN A 206 -12.51 0.49 9.49
CA GLN A 206 -13.19 1.78 9.35
C GLN A 206 -13.77 1.93 7.95
N ILE A 207 -12.99 1.64 6.91
CA ILE A 207 -13.41 1.79 5.51
C ILE A 207 -14.59 0.86 5.19
N ILE A 208 -14.56 -0.40 5.66
CA ILE A 208 -15.65 -1.36 5.48
C ILE A 208 -16.92 -0.87 6.18
N ALA A 209 -16.82 -0.40 7.43
CA ALA A 209 -17.95 0.12 8.18
C ALA A 209 -18.60 1.34 7.50
N LEU A 210 -17.77 2.26 6.98
CA LEU A 210 -18.23 3.43 6.25
C LEU A 210 -18.84 3.07 4.89
N SER A 211 -18.23 2.12 4.15
CA SER A 211 -18.80 1.61 2.89
C SER A 211 -20.20 1.03 3.10
N SER A 212 -20.40 0.26 4.17
CA SER A 212 -21.70 -0.29 4.55
C SER A 212 -22.68 0.81 4.97
N ARG A 213 -22.28 1.73 5.87
CA ARG A 213 -23.10 2.84 6.37
C ARG A 213 -23.64 3.71 5.24
N HIS A 214 -22.78 4.04 4.27
CA HIS A 214 -23.13 4.91 3.16
C HIS A 214 -23.65 4.16 1.92
N ARG A 215 -23.79 2.82 2.00
CA ARG A 215 -24.25 1.96 0.89
C ARG A 215 -23.42 2.15 -0.38
N LEU A 216 -22.10 2.24 -0.21
CA LEU A 216 -21.13 2.35 -1.30
C LEU A 216 -20.47 0.99 -1.50
N PRO A 217 -20.93 0.16 -2.45
CA PRO A 217 -20.22 -1.07 -2.80
C PRO A 217 -18.78 -0.73 -3.19
N GLY A 218 -17.82 -1.40 -2.55
CA GLY A 218 -16.40 -1.10 -2.71
C GLY A 218 -15.62 -2.26 -3.28
N ILE A 219 -14.60 -1.93 -4.09
CA ILE A 219 -13.57 -2.87 -4.51
C ILE A 219 -12.22 -2.49 -3.92
N PHE A 220 -11.51 -3.51 -3.44
CA PHE A 220 -10.27 -3.37 -2.71
C PHE A 220 -9.14 -4.14 -3.40
N HIS A 221 -7.91 -3.99 -2.91
CA HIS A 221 -6.74 -4.59 -3.56
C HIS A 221 -6.24 -5.86 -2.87
N ILE A 222 -6.68 -6.16 -1.65
CA ILE A 222 -6.30 -7.35 -0.88
C ILE A 222 -7.53 -8.10 -0.38
N ARG A 223 -7.38 -9.43 -0.25
CA ARG A 223 -8.43 -10.36 0.18
C ARG A 223 -8.92 -10.17 1.62
N GLU A 224 -8.13 -9.52 2.45
CA GLU A 224 -8.46 -9.23 3.84
C GLU A 224 -9.67 -8.29 3.95
N PHE A 225 -9.91 -7.42 2.97
CA PHE A 225 -11.13 -6.61 2.95
C PHE A 225 -12.41 -7.43 2.85
N PRO A 226 -12.60 -8.34 1.85
CA PRO A 226 -13.77 -9.22 1.83
C PRO A 226 -13.83 -10.17 3.03
N ALA A 227 -12.69 -10.66 3.54
CA ALA A 227 -12.65 -11.50 4.72
C ALA A 227 -13.22 -10.80 5.96
N ASP A 228 -12.99 -9.49 6.10
CA ASP A 228 -13.48 -8.68 7.22
C ASP A 228 -14.86 -8.03 6.94
N GLY A 229 -15.48 -8.31 5.79
CA GLY A 229 -16.85 -7.85 5.48
C GLY A 229 -16.97 -6.87 4.33
N GLY A 230 -15.89 -6.51 3.65
CA GLY A 230 -15.94 -5.76 2.39
C GLY A 230 -16.57 -6.57 1.26
N LEU A 231 -17.05 -5.90 0.21
CA LEU A 231 -17.78 -6.57 -0.88
C LEU A 231 -16.89 -7.48 -1.70
N MET A 232 -15.79 -6.95 -2.25
CA MET A 232 -14.91 -7.71 -3.13
C MET A 232 -13.50 -7.13 -3.18
N SER A 233 -12.55 -7.96 -3.59
CA SER A 233 -11.20 -7.51 -3.88
C SER A 233 -10.66 -8.11 -5.17
N TYR A 234 -9.77 -7.36 -5.82
CA TYR A 234 -8.99 -7.84 -6.93
C TYR A 234 -7.56 -7.31 -6.81
N GLY A 235 -6.61 -8.20 -6.65
CA GLY A 235 -5.22 -7.82 -6.43
C GLY A 235 -4.26 -8.97 -6.54
N ILE A 236 -3.01 -8.73 -6.14
CA ILE A 236 -1.97 -9.73 -6.09
C ILE A 236 -2.08 -10.45 -4.74
N GLY A 237 -2.64 -11.65 -4.76
CA GLY A 237 -2.45 -12.66 -3.73
C GLY A 237 -1.56 -13.76 -4.28
N ASN A 238 -1.37 -14.87 -3.57
CA ASN A 238 -0.62 -16.03 -4.05
C ASN A 238 -1.16 -16.60 -5.38
N ASN A 239 -2.35 -16.15 -5.79
CA ASN A 239 -2.94 -16.25 -7.12
C ASN A 239 -3.70 -14.96 -7.40
N ARG A 240 -3.77 -14.49 -8.65
CA ARG A 240 -4.60 -13.36 -9.08
C ARG A 240 -6.07 -13.78 -8.97
N HIS A 241 -6.70 -13.59 -7.81
CA HIS A 241 -8.09 -14.00 -7.57
C HIS A 241 -8.99 -12.79 -7.34
N LEU A 242 -10.18 -12.88 -7.92
CA LEU A 242 -11.32 -12.06 -7.57
C LEU A 242 -11.99 -12.74 -6.37
N ASP A 243 -11.87 -12.14 -5.19
CA ASP A 243 -12.59 -12.56 -4.00
C ASP A 243 -13.88 -11.73 -3.87
N ILE A 244 -15.03 -12.41 -3.93
CA ILE A 244 -16.35 -11.81 -3.77
C ILE A 244 -16.99 -12.46 -2.55
N ARG A 245 -17.54 -11.65 -1.65
CA ARG A 245 -18.35 -12.15 -0.56
C ARG A 245 -19.72 -12.57 -1.11
N HIS A 246 -20.11 -13.81 -0.87
CA HIS A 246 -21.49 -14.22 -1.13
C HIS A 246 -22.41 -13.48 -0.15
N ALA A 247 -23.32 -12.67 -0.68
CA ALA A 247 -24.35 -11.97 0.05
C ALA A 247 -25.44 -12.94 0.52
#